data_0f56abd01e4586df594b7b1b5e44365c
#
_entry.id   0f56abd01e4586df594b7b1b5e44365c
#
_cell.length_a   1.000
_cell.length_b   1.000
_cell.length_c   1.000
_cell.angle_alpha   90.00
_cell.angle_beta   90.00
_cell.angle_gamma   90.00
#
_symmetry.space_group_name_H-M   'P 1'
#
loop_
_entity.id
_entity.type
_entity.pdbx_description
1 polymer ?
#
loop_
_entity_poly.entity_id
_entity_poly.type
_entity_poly.pdbx_seq_one_letter_code
_entity_poly.pdbx_strand_id
1 'polypeptide(L)'
;SETSSVDDKLKKINDILIEKYGIKYSTIVVYNGAEFVIRASNVAEKHWETLKNLQSEPVFADSIETGIPKYITVEKEGEKLPYQKMEFGRAKAAMFFPIYIDNVYIGYWIIEGSTPHEFDNVDTTILEVVKNNIVAVLKTVENQSTIEKIVRDDQYSELKTAEYLYTEGKNVIDKYSTSTVCLLKIINLVEINEKISRKTGDNVITQVCREIKQNLSPEYLFVRYMGPKFAIVFSGVDLEAVEEFMKTVKEKTEAIKIAPAEDYKGDETEVSPKLNIALAKYYKGTALVGVTQKLEEYLDTADTSESNINYL
;
A
#
# COMPACT_ATOMS: atom_id res chain seq x y z
N SER A 1 4.11 -25.32 -17.78
CA SER A 1 5.10 -24.38 -17.27
C SER A 1 4.76 -23.98 -15.83
N GLU A 2 5.75 -23.48 -15.09
CA GLU A 2 5.58 -23.09 -13.69
C GLU A 2 4.54 -21.97 -13.51
N THR A 3 4.52 -20.98 -14.40
CA THR A 3 3.53 -19.87 -14.36
C THR A 3 2.09 -20.37 -14.53
N SER A 4 1.89 -21.39 -15.37
CA SER A 4 0.59 -22.01 -15.59
C SER A 4 0.03 -22.65 -14.32
N SER A 5 0.87 -23.21 -13.46
CA SER A 5 0.45 -23.80 -12.18
C SER A 5 -0.11 -22.77 -11.20
N VAL A 6 0.49 -21.56 -11.12
CA VAL A 6 -0.02 -20.47 -10.28
C VAL A 6 -1.37 -19.97 -10.81
N ASP A 7 -1.46 -19.72 -12.10
CA ASP A 7 -2.72 -19.27 -12.72
C ASP A 7 -3.83 -20.31 -12.58
N ASP A 8 -3.51 -21.59 -12.70
CA ASP A 8 -4.47 -22.68 -12.48
C ASP A 8 -4.99 -22.71 -11.04
N LYS A 9 -4.11 -22.50 -10.06
CA LYS A 9 -4.51 -22.45 -8.64
C LYS A 9 -5.40 -21.25 -8.35
N LEU A 10 -5.08 -20.06 -8.89
CA LEU A 10 -5.91 -18.86 -8.73
C LEU A 10 -7.27 -19.03 -9.39
N LYS A 11 -7.31 -19.66 -10.57
CA LYS A 11 -8.56 -19.99 -11.25
C LYS A 11 -9.43 -20.93 -10.42
N LYS A 12 -8.85 -21.94 -9.78
CA LYS A 12 -9.58 -22.88 -8.91
C LYS A 12 -10.20 -22.15 -7.71
N ILE A 13 -9.49 -21.18 -7.13
CA ILE A 13 -10.04 -20.36 -6.03
C ILE A 13 -11.29 -19.62 -6.53
N ASN A 14 -11.22 -18.98 -7.69
CA ASN A 14 -12.36 -18.30 -8.29
C ASN A 14 -13.53 -19.26 -8.55
N ASP A 15 -13.27 -20.42 -9.11
CA ASP A 15 -14.29 -21.41 -9.43
C ASP A 15 -15.02 -21.89 -8.16
N ILE A 16 -14.29 -22.11 -7.09
CA ILE A 16 -14.87 -22.51 -5.78
C ILE A 16 -15.75 -21.40 -5.23
N LEU A 17 -15.31 -20.15 -5.28
CA LEU A 17 -16.10 -19.00 -4.81
C LEU A 17 -17.42 -18.88 -5.56
N ILE A 18 -17.38 -19.04 -6.86
CA ILE A 18 -18.56 -18.92 -7.72
C ILE A 18 -19.52 -20.09 -7.48
N GLU A 19 -19.01 -21.33 -7.48
CA GLU A 19 -19.84 -22.53 -7.40
C GLU A 19 -20.40 -22.80 -5.99
N LYS A 20 -19.56 -22.61 -4.96
CA LYS A 20 -19.93 -22.99 -3.58
C LYS A 20 -20.47 -21.83 -2.74
N TYR A 21 -20.00 -20.63 -2.98
CA TYR A 21 -20.37 -19.45 -2.16
C TYR A 21 -21.26 -18.47 -2.88
N GLY A 22 -21.62 -18.75 -4.14
CA GLY A 22 -22.55 -17.92 -4.89
C GLY A 22 -22.04 -16.54 -5.25
N ILE A 23 -20.73 -16.34 -5.24
CA ILE A 23 -20.11 -15.07 -5.67
C ILE A 23 -20.28 -14.94 -7.18
N LYS A 24 -20.85 -13.83 -7.62
CA LYS A 24 -21.14 -13.61 -9.04
C LYS A 24 -19.88 -13.42 -9.87
N TYR A 25 -19.02 -12.51 -9.44
CA TYR A 25 -17.78 -12.19 -10.13
C TYR A 25 -16.62 -12.11 -9.14
N SER A 26 -15.49 -12.65 -9.53
CA SER A 26 -14.25 -12.60 -8.75
C SER A 26 -13.07 -12.34 -9.68
N THR A 27 -12.25 -11.35 -9.35
CA THR A 27 -11.10 -10.93 -10.15
C THR A 27 -9.88 -10.72 -9.26
N ILE A 28 -8.76 -11.32 -9.65
CA ILE A 28 -7.48 -11.20 -8.97
C ILE A 28 -6.51 -10.46 -9.89
N VAL A 29 -5.98 -9.34 -9.40
CA VAL A 29 -5.08 -8.47 -10.14
C VAL A 29 -3.78 -8.34 -9.37
N VAL A 30 -2.64 -8.53 -10.05
CA VAL A 30 -1.31 -8.52 -9.43
C VAL A 30 -0.35 -7.71 -10.28
N TYR A 31 0.48 -6.92 -9.62
CA TYR A 31 1.60 -6.22 -10.25
C TYR A 31 2.70 -7.21 -10.63
N ASN A 32 3.18 -7.16 -11.87
CA ASN A 32 4.17 -8.10 -12.39
C ASN A 32 5.60 -7.52 -12.46
N GLY A 33 5.80 -6.33 -11.90
CA GLY A 33 7.07 -5.60 -11.99
C GLY A 33 7.07 -4.49 -13.03
N ALA A 34 6.08 -4.48 -13.94
CA ALA A 34 5.91 -3.47 -14.98
C ALA A 34 4.51 -2.85 -14.98
N GLU A 35 3.48 -3.68 -14.81
CA GLU A 35 2.07 -3.26 -14.85
C GLU A 35 1.20 -4.18 -13.99
N PHE A 36 0.00 -3.73 -13.68
CA PHE A 36 -1.02 -4.57 -13.05
C PHE A 36 -1.67 -5.45 -14.11
N VAL A 37 -1.75 -6.76 -13.83
CA VAL A 37 -2.32 -7.75 -14.75
C VAL A 37 -3.38 -8.57 -14.05
N ILE A 38 -4.42 -8.96 -14.80
CA ILE A 38 -5.45 -9.86 -14.30
C ILE A 38 -4.91 -11.28 -14.35
N ARG A 39 -4.80 -11.93 -13.18
CA ARG A 39 -4.33 -13.31 -13.07
C ARG A 39 -5.46 -14.32 -13.11
N ALA A 40 -6.65 -13.93 -12.67
CA ALA A 40 -7.85 -14.75 -12.77
C ALA A 40 -9.08 -13.86 -12.73
N SER A 41 -10.06 -14.12 -13.59
CA SER A 41 -11.34 -13.40 -13.59
C SER A 41 -12.39 -14.20 -14.37
N ASN A 42 -13.63 -14.17 -13.90
CA ASN A 42 -14.78 -14.65 -14.67
C ASN A 42 -15.60 -13.53 -15.30
N VAL A 43 -15.10 -12.28 -15.21
CA VAL A 43 -15.72 -11.13 -15.89
C VAL A 43 -15.29 -11.14 -17.37
N ALA A 44 -16.18 -10.71 -18.26
CA ALA A 44 -15.87 -10.64 -19.68
C ALA A 44 -14.68 -9.69 -19.95
N GLU A 45 -13.82 -10.05 -20.88
CA GLU A 45 -12.57 -9.33 -21.18
C GLU A 45 -12.79 -7.86 -21.54
N LYS A 46 -13.94 -7.50 -22.11
CA LYS A 46 -14.26 -6.10 -22.43
C LYS A 46 -14.25 -5.16 -21.22
N HIS A 47 -14.34 -5.72 -19.99
CA HIS A 47 -14.32 -4.96 -18.72
C HIS A 47 -12.96 -5.00 -18.02
N TRP A 48 -12.00 -5.74 -18.56
CA TRP A 48 -10.71 -5.96 -17.87
C TRP A 48 -9.87 -4.69 -17.77
N GLU A 49 -9.98 -3.77 -18.73
CA GLU A 49 -9.25 -2.50 -18.66
C GLU A 49 -9.65 -1.68 -17.43
N THR A 50 -10.93 -1.67 -17.08
CA THR A 50 -11.42 -1.06 -15.84
C THR A 50 -10.91 -1.81 -14.61
N LEU A 51 -11.05 -3.13 -14.61
CA LEU A 51 -10.72 -3.97 -13.45
C LEU A 51 -9.23 -3.98 -13.10
N LYS A 52 -8.34 -3.90 -14.08
CA LYS A 52 -6.89 -3.87 -13.82
C LYS A 52 -6.38 -2.49 -13.38
N ASN A 53 -7.21 -1.45 -13.43
CA ASN A 53 -6.85 -0.07 -13.07
C ASN A 53 -7.55 0.45 -11.80
N LEU A 54 -8.10 -0.44 -10.97
CA LEU A 54 -8.81 -0.04 -9.74
C LEU A 54 -7.89 0.62 -8.71
N GLN A 55 -6.58 0.37 -8.75
CA GLN A 55 -5.60 1.04 -7.90
C GLN A 55 -5.57 2.56 -8.12
N SER A 56 -6.05 3.03 -9.26
CA SER A 56 -6.13 4.46 -9.58
C SER A 56 -7.48 5.10 -9.24
N GLU A 57 -8.44 4.30 -8.76
CA GLU A 57 -9.76 4.81 -8.40
C GLU A 57 -9.77 5.40 -6.99
N PRO A 58 -10.20 6.66 -6.84
CA PRO A 58 -10.18 7.32 -5.52
C PRO A 58 -10.96 6.57 -4.44
N VAL A 59 -12.03 5.87 -4.79
CA VAL A 59 -12.86 5.14 -3.84
C VAL A 59 -12.08 4.05 -3.09
N PHE A 60 -10.99 3.53 -3.65
CA PHE A 60 -10.17 2.48 -3.04
C PHE A 60 -8.87 2.99 -2.42
N ALA A 61 -8.61 4.30 -2.47
CA ALA A 61 -7.35 4.87 -1.99
C ALA A 61 -7.09 4.58 -0.50
N ASP A 62 -8.09 4.75 0.34
CA ASP A 62 -8.00 4.47 1.78
C ASP A 62 -7.74 2.98 2.06
N SER A 63 -8.42 2.09 1.34
CA SER A 63 -8.23 0.65 1.47
C SER A 63 -6.81 0.23 1.10
N ILE A 64 -6.29 0.77 0.00
CA ILE A 64 -4.91 0.48 -0.44
C ILE A 64 -3.91 0.99 0.58
N GLU A 65 -4.13 2.19 1.13
CA GLU A 65 -3.23 2.75 2.15
C GLU A 65 -3.20 1.91 3.43
N THR A 66 -4.38 1.53 3.93
CA THR A 66 -4.49 0.87 5.24
C THR A 66 -4.38 -0.64 5.19
N GLY A 67 -4.56 -1.25 4.01
CA GLY A 67 -4.65 -2.70 3.88
C GLY A 67 -6.01 -3.27 4.34
N ILE A 68 -6.96 -2.42 4.72
CA ILE A 68 -8.29 -2.84 5.19
C ILE A 68 -9.24 -2.98 4.01
N PRO A 69 -9.96 -4.11 3.89
CA PRO A 69 -10.94 -4.29 2.82
C PRO A 69 -12.00 -3.19 2.78
N LYS A 70 -12.46 -2.86 1.57
CA LYS A 70 -13.48 -1.84 1.34
C LYS A 70 -14.72 -2.45 0.71
N TYR A 71 -15.87 -2.24 1.36
CA TYR A 71 -17.16 -2.60 0.79
C TYR A 71 -17.86 -1.36 0.23
N ILE A 72 -18.30 -1.43 -1.01
CA ILE A 72 -19.10 -0.39 -1.66
C ILE A 72 -20.36 -1.02 -2.27
N THR A 73 -21.45 -0.28 -2.26
CA THR A 73 -22.72 -0.72 -2.83
C THR A 73 -23.50 0.48 -3.35
N VAL A 74 -24.31 0.26 -4.38
CA VAL A 74 -25.32 1.23 -4.78
C VAL A 74 -26.57 1.04 -3.90
N GLU A 75 -27.39 2.08 -3.79
CA GLU A 75 -28.64 2.02 -3.03
C GLU A 75 -29.81 1.48 -3.86
N LYS A 76 -29.76 1.76 -5.17
CA LYS A 76 -30.84 1.41 -6.12
C LYS A 76 -30.30 0.76 -7.38
N GLU A 77 -31.12 -0.08 -8.02
CA GLU A 77 -30.77 -0.81 -9.24
C GLU A 77 -30.26 0.08 -10.39
N GLY A 78 -30.80 1.29 -10.54
CA GLY A 78 -30.40 2.21 -11.61
C GLY A 78 -29.07 2.90 -11.43
N GLU A 79 -28.45 2.79 -10.26
CA GLU A 79 -27.19 3.42 -9.96
C GLU A 79 -26.00 2.56 -10.37
N LYS A 80 -24.81 3.19 -10.48
CA LYS A 80 -23.56 2.52 -10.80
C LYS A 80 -22.53 2.68 -9.69
N LEU A 81 -21.69 1.67 -9.51
CA LEU A 81 -20.50 1.80 -8.67
C LEU A 81 -19.51 2.83 -9.28
N PRO A 82 -18.76 3.57 -8.44
CA PRO A 82 -17.93 4.69 -8.92
C PRO A 82 -16.93 4.34 -10.02
N TYR A 83 -16.41 3.12 -10.03
CA TYR A 83 -15.42 2.71 -11.02
C TYR A 83 -16.02 2.21 -12.34
N GLN A 84 -17.34 2.01 -12.41
CA GLN A 84 -18.02 1.48 -13.60
C GLN A 84 -18.57 2.59 -14.48
N LYS A 85 -17.75 3.54 -14.87
CA LYS A 85 -18.17 4.75 -15.57
C LYS A 85 -18.82 4.48 -16.94
N MET A 86 -18.29 3.49 -17.65
CA MET A 86 -18.72 3.13 -19.00
C MET A 86 -19.45 1.78 -19.08
N GLU A 87 -19.77 1.20 -17.92
CA GLU A 87 -20.45 -0.10 -17.86
C GLU A 87 -21.89 0.05 -17.39
N PHE A 88 -22.76 -0.84 -17.86
CA PHE A 88 -24.17 -0.86 -17.50
C PHE A 88 -24.55 -2.23 -16.94
N GLY A 89 -25.17 -2.23 -15.78
CA GLY A 89 -25.87 -3.40 -15.24
C GLY A 89 -25.02 -4.54 -14.69
N ARG A 90 -23.68 -4.48 -14.73
CA ARG A 90 -22.85 -5.58 -14.31
C ARG A 90 -22.79 -5.76 -12.79
N ALA A 91 -22.29 -4.78 -12.06
CA ALA A 91 -22.13 -4.91 -10.61
C ALA A 91 -22.85 -3.78 -9.87
N LYS A 92 -23.48 -4.14 -8.75
CA LYS A 92 -24.20 -3.23 -7.85
C LYS A 92 -23.61 -3.19 -6.45
N ALA A 93 -22.77 -4.16 -6.11
CA ALA A 93 -22.03 -4.23 -4.86
C ALA A 93 -20.65 -4.81 -5.15
N ALA A 94 -19.64 -4.38 -4.39
CA ALA A 94 -18.28 -4.88 -4.53
C ALA A 94 -17.53 -4.84 -3.21
N MET A 95 -16.69 -5.85 -2.98
CA MET A 95 -15.72 -5.85 -1.89
C MET A 95 -14.31 -5.90 -2.49
N PHE A 96 -13.50 -4.92 -2.11
CA PHE A 96 -12.14 -4.75 -2.57
C PHE A 96 -11.17 -5.16 -1.45
N PHE A 97 -10.29 -6.10 -1.75
CA PHE A 97 -9.28 -6.62 -0.81
C PHE A 97 -7.90 -6.26 -1.34
N PRO A 98 -7.20 -5.27 -0.76
CA PRO A 98 -5.81 -5.02 -1.14
C PRO A 98 -4.94 -6.20 -0.71
N ILE A 99 -3.96 -6.54 -1.54
CA ILE A 99 -3.03 -7.65 -1.29
C ILE A 99 -1.66 -7.08 -0.98
N TYR A 100 -1.15 -7.42 0.20
CA TYR A 100 0.19 -7.05 0.66
C TYR A 100 1.03 -8.30 0.89
N ILE A 101 2.29 -8.22 0.49
CA ILE A 101 3.32 -9.21 0.83
C ILE A 101 4.48 -8.45 1.46
N ASP A 102 4.85 -8.84 2.70
CA ASP A 102 5.92 -8.20 3.47
C ASP A 102 5.81 -6.66 3.50
N ASN A 103 4.59 -6.18 3.77
CA ASN A 103 4.24 -4.75 3.86
C ASN A 103 4.31 -3.98 2.53
N VAL A 104 4.37 -4.67 1.39
CA VAL A 104 4.34 -4.06 0.06
C VAL A 104 3.03 -4.38 -0.64
N TYR A 105 2.35 -3.34 -1.14
CA TYR A 105 1.15 -3.48 -1.94
C TYR A 105 1.50 -4.06 -3.31
N ILE A 106 0.95 -5.22 -3.64
CA ILE A 106 1.25 -5.93 -4.88
C ILE A 106 0.05 -6.12 -5.79
N GLY A 107 -1.14 -5.81 -5.33
CA GLY A 107 -2.35 -5.99 -6.14
C GLY A 107 -3.60 -6.04 -5.28
N TYR A 108 -4.64 -6.62 -5.83
CA TYR A 108 -5.91 -6.70 -5.13
C TYR A 108 -6.76 -7.86 -5.65
N TRP A 109 -7.72 -8.23 -4.82
CA TRP A 109 -8.78 -9.15 -5.16
C TRP A 109 -10.11 -8.41 -4.99
N ILE A 110 -10.97 -8.44 -6.00
CA ILE A 110 -12.30 -7.83 -5.94
C ILE A 110 -13.37 -8.88 -6.24
N ILE A 111 -14.39 -8.94 -5.38
CA ILE A 111 -15.61 -9.68 -5.65
C ILE A 111 -16.73 -8.69 -5.94
N GLU A 112 -17.61 -9.05 -6.88
CA GLU A 112 -18.69 -8.19 -7.31
C GLU A 112 -20.00 -8.98 -7.34
N GLY A 113 -21.07 -8.32 -6.91
CA GLY A 113 -22.44 -8.84 -6.93
C GLY A 113 -23.34 -8.01 -7.83
N SER A 114 -24.40 -8.61 -8.36
CA SER A 114 -25.31 -8.00 -9.33
C SER A 114 -26.51 -7.28 -8.70
N THR A 115 -26.65 -7.33 -7.37
CA THR A 115 -27.76 -6.67 -6.66
C THR A 115 -27.24 -5.67 -5.65
N PRO A 116 -27.97 -4.55 -5.39
CA PRO A 116 -27.63 -3.64 -4.30
C PRO A 116 -27.55 -4.36 -2.96
N HIS A 117 -26.61 -3.97 -2.11
CA HIS A 117 -26.42 -4.52 -0.76
C HIS A 117 -26.13 -6.02 -0.69
N GLU A 118 -25.65 -6.62 -1.78
CA GLU A 118 -25.46 -8.09 -1.85
C GLU A 118 -24.52 -8.63 -0.78
N PHE A 119 -23.54 -7.84 -0.32
CA PHE A 119 -22.55 -8.27 0.66
C PHE A 119 -22.77 -7.72 2.08
N ASP A 120 -23.93 -7.12 2.37
CA ASP A 120 -24.20 -6.55 3.70
C ASP A 120 -24.04 -7.57 4.84
N ASN A 121 -24.39 -8.82 4.61
CA ASN A 121 -24.36 -9.88 5.61
C ASN A 121 -23.36 -11.00 5.29
N VAL A 122 -22.40 -10.73 4.42
CA VAL A 122 -21.39 -11.73 4.06
C VAL A 122 -20.45 -12.02 5.24
N ASP A 123 -20.04 -13.28 5.37
CA ASP A 123 -19.06 -13.68 6.38
C ASP A 123 -17.65 -13.23 5.95
N THR A 124 -17.21 -12.14 6.55
CA THR A 124 -15.89 -11.56 6.26
C THR A 124 -14.74 -12.48 6.68
N THR A 125 -14.93 -13.36 7.66
CA THR A 125 -13.92 -14.32 8.10
C THR A 125 -13.58 -15.31 6.98
N ILE A 126 -14.58 -15.81 6.27
CA ILE A 126 -14.39 -16.71 5.12
C ILE A 126 -13.62 -15.97 4.02
N LEU A 127 -13.98 -14.74 3.74
CA LEU A 127 -13.31 -13.93 2.70
C LEU A 127 -11.85 -13.63 3.06
N GLU A 128 -11.55 -13.40 4.33
CA GLU A 128 -10.16 -13.24 4.80
C GLU A 128 -9.35 -14.53 4.59
N VAL A 129 -9.93 -15.70 4.87
CA VAL A 129 -9.28 -16.98 4.59
C VAL A 129 -8.97 -17.12 3.10
N VAL A 130 -9.91 -16.77 2.24
CA VAL A 130 -9.71 -16.81 0.78
C VAL A 130 -8.59 -15.86 0.36
N LYS A 131 -8.59 -14.63 0.86
CA LYS A 131 -7.52 -13.66 0.59
C LYS A 131 -6.16 -14.23 0.99
N ASN A 132 -6.04 -14.83 2.16
CA ASN A 132 -4.81 -15.44 2.63
C ASN A 132 -4.37 -16.62 1.76
N ASN A 133 -5.32 -17.40 1.23
CA ASN A 133 -5.01 -18.46 0.28
C ASN A 133 -4.47 -17.89 -1.04
N ILE A 134 -5.02 -16.78 -1.52
CA ILE A 134 -4.51 -16.09 -2.71
C ILE A 134 -3.06 -15.65 -2.47
N VAL A 135 -2.80 -15.02 -1.32
CA VAL A 135 -1.43 -14.60 -0.93
C VAL A 135 -0.48 -15.80 -0.90
N ALA A 136 -0.90 -16.91 -0.29
CA ALA A 136 -0.08 -18.13 -0.22
C ALA A 136 0.27 -18.68 -1.59
N VAL A 137 -0.69 -18.70 -2.53
CA VAL A 137 -0.44 -19.13 -3.92
C VAL A 137 0.56 -18.21 -4.60
N LEU A 138 0.44 -16.90 -4.42
CA LEU A 138 1.36 -15.90 -5.00
C LEU A 138 2.78 -16.04 -4.44
N LYS A 139 2.94 -16.55 -3.24
CA LYS A 139 4.25 -16.79 -2.61
C LYS A 139 4.88 -18.14 -2.97
N THR A 140 4.31 -18.91 -3.87
CA THR A 140 4.88 -20.20 -4.27
C THR A 140 6.22 -20.03 -4.99
N VAL A 141 7.02 -21.11 -5.01
CA VAL A 141 8.35 -21.13 -5.62
C VAL A 141 8.33 -20.67 -7.09
N GLU A 142 7.27 -21.00 -7.81
CA GLU A 142 7.09 -20.68 -9.22
C GLU A 142 7.08 -19.16 -9.51
N ASN A 143 6.71 -18.35 -8.52
CA ASN A 143 6.58 -16.90 -8.65
C ASN A 143 7.53 -16.14 -7.73
N GLN A 144 8.30 -16.85 -6.93
CA GLN A 144 9.06 -16.32 -5.81
C GLN A 144 10.05 -15.23 -6.23
N SER A 145 10.82 -15.42 -7.29
CA SER A 145 11.84 -14.45 -7.71
C SER A 145 11.24 -13.11 -8.13
N THR A 146 10.11 -13.12 -8.82
CA THR A 146 9.40 -11.89 -9.23
C THR A 146 8.83 -11.15 -8.03
N ILE A 147 8.20 -11.88 -7.10
CA ILE A 147 7.62 -11.29 -5.89
C ILE A 147 8.70 -10.75 -4.97
N GLU A 148 9.81 -11.47 -4.77
CA GLU A 148 10.95 -10.98 -3.97
C GLU A 148 11.50 -9.67 -4.51
N LYS A 149 11.57 -9.52 -5.83
CA LYS A 149 12.02 -8.28 -6.45
C LYS A 149 11.04 -7.13 -6.16
N ILE A 150 9.73 -7.37 -6.27
CA ILE A 150 8.70 -6.38 -5.98
C ILE A 150 8.74 -5.99 -4.49
N VAL A 151 8.90 -6.97 -3.60
CA VAL A 151 8.92 -6.76 -2.15
C VAL A 151 10.17 -5.98 -1.73
N ARG A 152 11.33 -6.22 -2.35
CA ARG A 152 12.59 -5.57 -1.99
C ARG A 152 12.70 -4.14 -2.49
N ASP A 153 12.18 -3.85 -3.67
CA ASP A 153 12.36 -2.58 -4.35
C ASP A 153 11.01 -1.88 -4.55
N ASP A 154 10.89 -0.69 -3.99
CA ASP A 154 9.70 0.11 -4.19
C ASP A 154 9.75 0.82 -5.55
N GLN A 155 8.69 0.64 -6.35
CA GLN A 155 8.60 1.15 -7.70
C GLN A 155 8.48 2.69 -7.80
N TYR A 156 7.96 3.35 -6.77
CA TYR A 156 7.72 4.80 -6.80
C TYR A 156 8.85 5.61 -6.18
N SER A 157 9.42 5.12 -5.08
CA SER A 157 10.45 5.84 -4.33
C SER A 157 11.88 5.43 -4.69
N GLU A 158 12.06 4.34 -5.44
CA GLU A 158 13.36 3.73 -5.74
C GLU A 158 14.11 3.31 -4.47
N LEU A 159 13.39 3.03 -3.40
CA LEU A 159 13.92 2.56 -2.13
C LEU A 159 13.77 1.06 -1.98
N LYS A 160 14.58 0.48 -1.13
CA LYS A 160 14.34 -0.87 -0.62
C LYS A 160 13.08 -0.87 0.24
N THR A 161 12.46 -2.03 0.39
CA THR A 161 11.28 -2.21 1.25
C THR A 161 11.68 -2.58 2.66
N ALA A 162 10.72 -2.65 3.57
CA ALA A 162 10.93 -2.99 4.97
C ALA A 162 11.60 -4.36 5.17
N GLU A 163 11.39 -5.32 4.27
CA GLU A 163 12.05 -6.62 4.33
C GLU A 163 13.58 -6.50 4.33
N TYR A 164 14.12 -5.61 3.50
CA TYR A 164 15.56 -5.34 3.47
C TYR A 164 16.08 -4.92 4.85
N LEU A 165 15.30 -4.10 5.57
CA LEU A 165 15.66 -3.63 6.91
C LEU A 165 15.86 -4.78 7.90
N TYR A 166 15.00 -5.81 7.82
CA TYR A 166 15.02 -6.94 8.76
C TYR A 166 15.98 -8.06 8.36
N THR A 167 16.48 -8.04 7.14
CA THR A 167 17.40 -9.05 6.60
C THR A 167 18.81 -8.48 6.43
N GLU A 168 19.16 -8.03 5.24
CA GLU A 168 20.50 -7.51 4.93
C GLU A 168 20.87 -6.28 5.73
N GLY A 169 19.92 -5.36 5.95
CA GLY A 169 20.15 -4.12 6.68
C GLY A 169 20.45 -4.33 8.16
N LYS A 170 19.90 -5.36 8.75
CA LYS A 170 20.13 -5.65 10.18
C LYS A 170 21.61 -5.88 10.50
N ASN A 171 22.35 -6.49 9.59
CA ASN A 171 23.78 -6.72 9.74
C ASN A 171 24.58 -5.40 9.82
N VAL A 172 24.10 -4.36 9.14
CA VAL A 172 24.72 -3.03 9.20
C VAL A 172 24.37 -2.33 10.50
N ILE A 173 23.11 -2.41 10.90
CA ILE A 173 22.61 -1.78 12.14
C ILE A 173 23.31 -2.35 13.36
N ASP A 174 23.46 -3.67 13.42
CA ASP A 174 24.01 -4.38 14.59
C ASP A 174 25.53 -4.30 14.71
N LYS A 175 26.19 -3.50 13.86
CA LYS A 175 27.59 -3.09 14.09
C LYS A 175 27.70 -2.09 15.25
N TYR A 176 26.61 -1.47 15.65
CA TYR A 176 26.56 -0.48 16.71
C TYR A 176 25.72 -1.03 17.88
N SER A 177 26.09 -0.67 19.09
CA SER A 177 25.35 -1.11 20.30
C SER A 177 23.97 -0.51 20.41
N THR A 178 23.82 0.74 19.93
CA THR A 178 22.54 1.45 19.92
C THR A 178 22.38 2.21 18.60
N SER A 179 21.13 2.40 18.20
CA SER A 179 20.74 3.17 17.01
C SER A 179 19.41 3.86 17.28
N THR A 180 19.03 4.80 16.43
CA THR A 180 17.71 5.43 16.49
C THR A 180 16.90 5.04 15.28
N VAL A 181 15.70 4.56 15.50
CA VAL A 181 14.74 4.20 14.45
C VAL A 181 13.73 5.33 14.31
N CYS A 182 13.55 5.77 13.09
CA CYS A 182 12.59 6.80 12.72
C CYS A 182 11.55 6.21 11.77
N LEU A 183 10.27 6.38 12.09
CA LEU A 183 9.18 6.07 11.16
C LEU A 183 8.47 7.36 10.78
N LEU A 184 8.26 7.57 9.48
CA LEU A 184 7.58 8.73 8.94
C LEU A 184 6.31 8.30 8.24
N LYS A 185 5.26 9.11 8.37
CA LYS A 185 4.00 8.91 7.64
C LYS A 185 3.60 10.19 6.94
N ILE A 186 3.28 10.10 5.64
CA ILE A 186 2.64 11.20 4.91
C ILE A 186 1.16 11.17 5.26
N ILE A 187 0.75 12.04 6.17
CA ILE A 187 -0.59 11.98 6.78
C ILE A 187 -1.72 12.46 5.87
N ASN A 188 -1.41 13.21 4.83
CA ASN A 188 -2.41 13.72 3.88
C ASN A 188 -2.40 13.03 2.52
N LEU A 189 -1.74 11.87 2.41
CA LEU A 189 -1.64 11.16 1.12
C LEU A 189 -2.99 10.65 0.63
N VAL A 190 -3.82 10.09 1.52
CA VAL A 190 -5.17 9.62 1.16
C VAL A 190 -6.01 10.77 0.63
N GLU A 191 -5.99 11.91 1.32
CA GLU A 191 -6.70 13.11 0.90
C GLU A 191 -6.26 13.55 -0.50
N ILE A 192 -4.95 13.58 -0.77
CA ILE A 192 -4.41 13.93 -2.08
C ILE A 192 -4.89 12.94 -3.16
N ASN A 193 -4.83 11.66 -2.87
CA ASN A 193 -5.28 10.62 -3.81
C ASN A 193 -6.77 10.75 -4.13
N GLU A 194 -7.59 11.03 -3.14
CA GLU A 194 -9.04 11.14 -3.30
C GLU A 194 -9.49 12.45 -3.95
N LYS A 195 -8.93 13.57 -3.51
CA LYS A 195 -9.36 14.91 -3.96
C LYS A 195 -8.69 15.37 -5.25
N ILE A 196 -7.47 14.93 -5.51
CA ILE A 196 -6.71 15.30 -6.69
C ILE A 196 -6.63 14.11 -7.65
N SER A 197 -5.65 13.22 -7.44
CA SER A 197 -5.53 11.98 -8.21
C SER A 197 -4.49 11.06 -7.58
N ARG A 198 -4.59 9.78 -7.89
CA ARG A 198 -3.59 8.77 -7.49
C ARG A 198 -2.21 9.11 -8.07
N LYS A 199 -2.17 9.58 -9.31
CA LYS A 199 -0.93 9.97 -9.98
C LYS A 199 -0.24 11.12 -9.26
N THR A 200 -1.01 12.11 -8.78
CA THR A 200 -0.49 13.19 -7.94
C THR A 200 0.07 12.65 -6.62
N GLY A 201 -0.64 11.72 -5.98
CA GLY A 201 -0.15 11.06 -4.77
C GLY A 201 1.16 10.31 -4.98
N ASP A 202 1.30 9.61 -6.09
CA ASP A 202 2.54 8.93 -6.46
C ASP A 202 3.70 9.92 -6.66
N ASN A 203 3.41 11.08 -7.26
CA ASN A 203 4.39 12.17 -7.40
C ASN A 203 4.81 12.74 -6.03
N VAL A 204 3.87 12.86 -5.09
CA VAL A 204 4.17 13.29 -3.72
C VAL A 204 5.13 12.31 -3.05
N ILE A 205 4.87 11.02 -3.15
CA ILE A 205 5.76 9.97 -2.61
C ILE A 205 7.17 10.13 -3.19
N THR A 206 7.27 10.27 -4.50
CA THR A 206 8.56 10.44 -5.20
C THR A 206 9.32 11.67 -4.72
N GLN A 207 8.64 12.80 -4.59
CA GLN A 207 9.26 14.05 -4.17
C GLN A 207 9.67 14.03 -2.70
N VAL A 208 8.85 13.47 -1.82
CA VAL A 208 9.20 13.29 -0.40
C VAL A 208 10.45 12.42 -0.26
N CYS A 209 10.49 11.30 -0.97
CA CYS A 209 11.64 10.41 -0.97
C CYS A 209 12.91 11.12 -1.44
N ARG A 210 12.82 11.87 -2.52
CA ARG A 210 13.93 12.62 -3.09
C ARG A 210 14.48 13.66 -2.11
N GLU A 211 13.58 14.42 -1.47
CA GLU A 211 13.97 15.44 -0.50
C GLU A 211 14.67 14.82 0.72
N ILE A 212 14.14 13.72 1.23
CA ILE A 212 14.77 13.02 2.35
C ILE A 212 16.14 12.48 1.96
N LYS A 213 16.26 11.84 0.81
CA LYS A 213 17.54 11.32 0.31
C LYS A 213 18.62 12.40 0.16
N GLN A 214 18.25 13.59 -0.30
CA GLN A 214 19.20 14.70 -0.47
C GLN A 214 19.84 15.16 0.84
N ASN A 215 19.13 14.99 1.94
CA ASN A 215 19.58 15.42 3.27
C ASN A 215 20.19 14.28 4.10
N LEU A 216 20.09 13.04 3.63
CA LEU A 216 20.43 11.85 4.40
C LEU A 216 21.78 11.27 3.93
N SER A 217 22.68 11.00 4.89
CA SER A 217 23.92 10.27 4.58
C SER A 217 23.61 8.85 4.06
N PRO A 218 24.32 8.37 3.01
CA PRO A 218 24.11 7.04 2.45
C PRO A 218 24.36 5.89 3.43
N GLU A 219 25.05 6.15 4.54
CA GLU A 219 25.33 5.13 5.55
C GLU A 219 24.10 4.74 6.38
N TYR A 220 23.06 5.58 6.38
CA TYR A 220 21.82 5.28 7.10
C TYR A 220 20.82 4.54 6.20
N LEU A 221 20.13 3.55 6.76
CA LEU A 221 19.16 2.77 6.01
C LEU A 221 17.86 3.56 5.87
N PHE A 222 17.44 3.74 4.64
CA PHE A 222 16.19 4.42 4.30
C PHE A 222 15.37 3.48 3.44
N VAL A 223 14.20 3.05 3.94
CA VAL A 223 13.34 2.06 3.27
C VAL A 223 11.90 2.55 3.18
N ARG A 224 11.17 2.04 2.20
CA ARG A 224 9.73 2.21 2.08
C ARG A 224 9.04 1.21 3.01
N TYR A 225 8.19 1.71 3.87
CA TYR A 225 7.31 0.90 4.71
C TYR A 225 5.93 0.77 4.04
N MET A 226 4.94 0.18 4.72
CA MET A 226 3.61 -0.02 4.13
C MET A 226 2.88 1.32 3.89
N GLY A 227 2.28 1.49 2.70
CA GLY A 227 1.48 2.66 2.37
C GLY A 227 2.28 3.96 2.33
N PRO A 228 1.82 5.03 3.02
CA PRO A 228 2.47 6.34 3.02
C PRO A 228 3.65 6.44 3.99
N LYS A 229 4.21 5.32 4.44
CA LYS A 229 5.20 5.27 5.52
C LYS A 229 6.59 4.95 5.01
N PHE A 230 7.59 5.54 5.67
CA PHE A 230 9.02 5.31 5.44
C PHE A 230 9.71 5.06 6.76
N ALA A 231 10.76 4.25 6.76
CA ALA A 231 11.60 4.05 7.92
C ALA A 231 13.04 4.46 7.63
N ILE A 232 13.66 5.12 8.60
CA ILE A 232 15.09 5.44 8.57
C ILE A 232 15.73 4.87 9.83
N VAL A 233 16.84 4.17 9.68
CA VAL A 233 17.64 3.73 10.82
C VAL A 233 18.95 4.50 10.84
N PHE A 234 19.12 5.29 11.88
CA PHE A 234 20.32 6.08 12.12
C PHE A 234 21.26 5.26 13.01
N SER A 235 22.10 4.45 12.36
CA SER A 235 23.01 3.53 13.02
C SER A 235 24.04 4.28 13.88
N GLY A 236 24.05 3.96 15.19
CA GLY A 236 25.00 4.56 16.11
C GLY A 236 24.75 6.02 16.50
N VAL A 237 23.59 6.59 16.14
CA VAL A 237 23.24 7.99 16.41
C VAL A 237 22.24 8.10 17.55
N ASP A 238 22.46 9.04 18.45
CA ASP A 238 21.59 9.29 19.60
C ASP A 238 20.27 9.91 19.20
N LEU A 239 19.24 9.63 19.99
CA LEU A 239 17.86 10.08 19.74
C LEU A 239 17.77 11.63 19.63
N GLU A 240 18.46 12.37 20.48
CA GLU A 240 18.43 13.83 20.48
C GLU A 240 19.01 14.42 19.18
N ALA A 241 20.09 13.83 18.68
CA ALA A 241 20.70 14.25 17.41
C ALA A 241 19.79 13.97 16.22
N VAL A 242 19.11 12.81 16.22
CA VAL A 242 18.13 12.45 15.19
C VAL A 242 16.92 13.37 15.24
N GLU A 243 16.44 13.73 16.43
CA GLU A 243 15.33 14.67 16.58
C GLU A 243 15.63 16.01 15.90
N GLU A 244 16.77 16.61 16.21
CA GLU A 244 17.18 17.89 15.62
C GLU A 244 17.29 17.81 14.10
N PHE A 245 17.90 16.73 13.61
CA PHE A 245 18.01 16.47 12.18
C PHE A 245 16.64 16.34 11.52
N MET A 246 15.72 15.56 12.13
CA MET A 246 14.40 15.30 11.56
C MET A 246 13.48 16.53 11.62
N LYS A 247 13.67 17.44 12.56
CA LYS A 247 12.97 18.75 12.55
C LYS A 247 13.27 19.52 11.27
N THR A 248 14.54 19.58 10.89
CA THR A 248 14.98 20.27 9.67
C THR A 248 14.47 19.56 8.42
N VAL A 249 14.56 18.23 8.37
CA VAL A 249 14.06 17.43 7.23
C VAL A 249 12.55 17.59 7.07
N LYS A 250 11.81 17.58 8.19
CA LYS A 250 10.36 17.77 8.18
C LYS A 250 9.98 19.13 7.61
N GLU A 251 10.63 20.23 8.07
CA GLU A 251 10.37 21.57 7.55
C GLU A 251 10.61 21.66 6.04
N LYS A 252 11.74 21.15 5.57
CA LYS A 252 12.10 21.16 4.15
C LYS A 252 11.11 20.35 3.31
N THR A 253 10.71 19.18 3.81
CA THR A 253 9.81 18.29 3.09
C THR A 253 8.40 18.87 3.01
N GLU A 254 7.88 19.43 4.10
CA GLU A 254 6.55 20.05 4.13
C GLU A 254 6.48 21.36 3.33
N ALA A 255 7.62 21.97 3.03
CA ALA A 255 7.69 23.16 2.19
C ALA A 255 7.65 22.85 0.67
N ILE A 256 7.73 21.58 0.27
CA ILE A 256 7.68 21.20 -1.14
C ILE A 256 6.32 21.57 -1.73
N LYS A 257 6.33 22.19 -2.92
CA LYS A 257 5.12 22.51 -3.69
C LYS A 257 5.08 21.61 -4.93
N ILE A 258 4.01 20.83 -5.04
CA ILE A 258 3.84 19.84 -6.12
C ILE A 258 2.60 20.23 -6.92
N ALA A 259 2.78 20.43 -8.23
CA ALA A 259 1.66 20.66 -9.12
C ALA A 259 0.86 19.37 -9.29
N PRO A 260 -0.49 19.44 -9.34
CA PRO A 260 -1.30 18.28 -9.67
C PRO A 260 -0.88 17.68 -11.00
N ALA A 261 -0.98 16.34 -11.12
CA ALA A 261 -0.71 15.63 -12.35
C ALA A 261 -1.71 16.02 -13.45
N GLU A 262 -1.35 15.74 -14.71
CA GLU A 262 -2.14 16.15 -15.89
C GLU A 262 -3.55 15.56 -15.93
N ASP A 263 -3.84 14.51 -15.19
CA ASP A 263 -5.17 13.90 -15.09
C ASP A 263 -6.15 14.69 -14.21
N TYR A 264 -5.65 15.67 -13.45
CA TYR A 264 -6.49 16.52 -12.61
C TYR A 264 -7.05 17.71 -13.38
N LYS A 265 -8.35 17.95 -13.23
CA LYS A 265 -9.09 19.02 -13.93
C LYS A 265 -9.75 20.04 -13.00
N GLY A 266 -9.43 20.00 -11.71
CA GLY A 266 -9.98 20.92 -10.71
C GLY A 266 -9.18 22.21 -10.58
N ASP A 267 -9.47 22.96 -9.52
CA ASP A 267 -8.94 24.32 -9.28
C ASP A 267 -7.66 24.36 -8.44
N GLU A 268 -7.26 23.25 -7.81
CA GLU A 268 -6.05 23.23 -7.01
C GLU A 268 -4.81 23.43 -7.87
N THR A 269 -3.93 24.34 -7.46
CA THR A 269 -2.72 24.68 -8.20
C THR A 269 -1.47 23.97 -7.68
N GLU A 270 -1.48 23.59 -6.40
CA GLU A 270 -0.38 22.89 -5.77
C GLU A 270 -0.83 22.12 -4.54
N VAL A 271 -0.08 21.07 -4.18
CA VAL A 271 -0.24 20.31 -2.95
C VAL A 271 1.11 20.21 -2.25
N SER A 272 1.10 20.07 -0.93
CA SER A 272 2.29 19.87 -0.12
C SER A 272 2.10 18.69 0.82
N PRO A 273 3.14 17.87 1.03
CA PRO A 273 3.03 16.76 1.97
C PRO A 273 3.00 17.27 3.41
N LYS A 274 2.30 16.55 4.28
CA LYS A 274 2.35 16.73 5.74
C LYS A 274 2.87 15.45 6.35
N LEU A 275 3.80 15.56 7.29
CA LEU A 275 4.47 14.41 7.90
C LEU A 275 4.14 14.29 9.37
N ASN A 276 3.91 13.07 9.82
CA ASN A 276 3.96 12.71 11.23
C ASN A 276 5.13 11.74 11.43
N ILE A 277 5.95 11.98 12.45
CA ILE A 277 7.21 11.27 12.66
C ILE A 277 7.23 10.70 14.08
N ALA A 278 7.72 9.48 14.22
CA ALA A 278 7.93 8.84 15.51
C ALA A 278 9.35 8.28 15.59
N LEU A 279 10.00 8.48 16.73
CA LEU A 279 11.39 8.07 17.01
C LEU A 279 11.44 7.11 18.18
N ALA A 280 12.30 6.11 18.10
CA ALA A 280 12.58 5.20 19.22
C ALA A 280 14.03 4.73 19.20
N LYS A 281 14.59 4.43 20.39
CA LYS A 281 15.89 3.77 20.49
C LYS A 281 15.80 2.31 20.10
N TYR A 282 16.84 1.83 19.45
CA TYR A 282 17.04 0.43 19.16
C TYR A 282 18.34 -0.04 19.80
N TYR A 283 18.31 -1.18 20.48
CA TYR A 283 19.47 -1.80 21.10
C TYR A 283 19.82 -3.09 20.36
N LYS A 284 21.10 -3.25 20.03
CA LYS A 284 21.61 -4.48 19.42
C LYS A 284 21.16 -5.71 20.21
N GLY A 285 20.70 -6.71 19.49
CA GLY A 285 20.23 -7.96 20.11
C GLY A 285 18.76 -7.98 20.50
N THR A 286 18.06 -6.85 20.35
CA THR A 286 16.60 -6.80 20.52
C THR A 286 15.90 -6.96 19.18
N ALA A 287 14.57 -7.14 19.20
CA ALA A 287 13.78 -7.32 17.98
C ALA A 287 13.50 -5.98 17.29
N LEU A 288 14.17 -5.71 16.18
CA LEU A 288 13.93 -4.51 15.39
C LEU A 288 12.48 -4.43 14.91
N VAL A 289 11.89 -5.56 14.53
CA VAL A 289 10.46 -5.64 14.14
C VAL A 289 9.56 -5.12 15.27
N GLY A 290 9.85 -5.44 16.52
CA GLY A 290 9.08 -4.95 17.66
C GLY A 290 9.12 -3.43 17.80
N VAL A 291 10.28 -2.82 17.55
CA VAL A 291 10.43 -1.35 17.60
C VAL A 291 9.64 -0.69 16.47
N THR A 292 9.78 -1.18 15.25
CA THR A 292 9.07 -0.60 14.09
C THR A 292 7.56 -0.79 14.19
N GLN A 293 7.09 -1.92 14.73
CA GLN A 293 5.65 -2.14 14.94
C GLN A 293 5.06 -1.17 15.96
N LYS A 294 5.75 -0.88 17.05
CA LYS A 294 5.30 0.13 18.03
C LYS A 294 5.20 1.52 17.41
N LEU A 295 6.18 1.90 16.61
CA LEU A 295 6.16 3.18 15.91
C LEU A 295 5.01 3.25 14.90
N GLU A 296 4.77 2.17 14.16
CA GLU A 296 3.66 2.09 13.21
C GLU A 296 2.31 2.20 13.90
N GLU A 297 2.08 1.46 14.97
CA GLU A 297 0.85 1.52 15.76
C GLU A 297 0.59 2.95 16.26
N TYR A 298 1.63 3.60 16.77
CA TYR A 298 1.52 4.98 17.20
C TYR A 298 1.08 5.91 16.06
N LEU A 299 1.75 5.84 14.91
CA LEU A 299 1.43 6.69 13.77
C LEU A 299 0.04 6.42 13.18
N ASP A 300 -0.43 5.17 13.23
CA ASP A 300 -1.75 4.80 12.72
C ASP A 300 -2.89 5.22 13.66
N THR A 301 -2.61 5.35 14.97
CA THR A 301 -3.60 5.75 15.98
C THR A 301 -3.52 7.22 16.37
N ALA A 302 -2.43 7.91 16.03
CA ALA A 302 -2.25 9.33 16.33
C ALA A 302 -3.25 10.19 15.56
N ASP A 303 -3.61 11.34 16.15
CA ASP A 303 -4.41 12.33 15.47
C ASP A 303 -3.66 12.84 14.23
N THR A 304 -4.22 12.54 13.05
CA THR A 304 -3.63 12.92 11.77
C THR A 304 -3.87 14.37 11.37
N SER A 305 -4.61 15.14 12.18
CA SER A 305 -4.82 16.57 11.92
C SER A 305 -3.55 17.40 12.18
N GLU A 306 -2.63 16.87 12.99
CA GLU A 306 -1.40 17.56 13.37
C GLU A 306 -0.14 16.83 12.90
N SER A 307 0.77 17.61 12.36
CA SER A 307 2.09 17.19 11.93
C SER A 307 3.07 17.36 13.10
N ASN A 308 3.58 16.27 13.63
CA ASN A 308 4.40 16.26 14.85
C ASN A 308 5.63 15.35 14.76
N ILE A 309 6.56 15.53 15.70
CA ILE A 309 7.64 14.57 15.98
C ILE A 309 7.42 14.02 17.38
N ASN A 310 7.36 12.72 17.50
CA ASN A 310 7.00 12.02 18.74
C ASN A 310 8.07 11.01 19.16
N TYR A 311 8.14 10.73 20.45
CA TYR A 311 9.08 9.76 21.03
C TYR A 311 8.35 8.58 21.63
N LEU A 312 8.92 7.39 21.47
CA LEU A 312 8.42 6.17 22.11
C LEU A 312 9.49 5.43 22.89
#